data_566c99e1836d68bc2aa5531de0f37f91
#
_entry.id   566c99e1836d68bc2aa5531de0f37f91
#
_cell.length_a   1.000
_cell.length_b   1.000
_cell.length_c   1.000
_cell.angle_alpha   90.00
_cell.angle_beta   90.00
_cell.angle_gamma   90.00
#
_symmetry.space_group_name_H-M   'P 1'
#
loop_
_entity.id
_entity.type
_entity.pdbx_description
1 polymer ?
#
loop_
_entity_poly.entity_id
_entity_poly.type
_entity_poly.pdbx_seq_one_letter_code
_entity_poly.pdbx_strand_id
1 'polypeptide(L)'
;MILYATLAKGPKLPLQLQVNSTRQFMRELNRLGITSAIDAGGGFQNYPEDYAVVDELAQKEQLTIRIAYNLFTQNKGAELQDFQKWTGMLKPGDGTDFLRHNGAGEMLVFSAADFEDFIEPRPELAAGMEDELEKVVRHLVEQRWPFRLHATYDESISRTLDVFEKVNRDTPFAGLHWLFDHAETISLKNIDRVKALGGGLAIQHRMAFQGEYFVERYGAHAARATPPVQRMLDAGVPVGGGTDATRVASYNPWTALYWLVSGRTVGGLALTDAAGRLSRDTAL
;
A
#
# COMPACT_ATOMS: atom_id res chain seq x y z
N MET A 1 -12.43 -8.26 -10.13
CA MET A 1 -12.96 -8.83 -8.85
C MET A 1 -13.55 -10.24 -8.97
N ILE A 2 -14.25 -10.61 -10.05
CA ILE A 2 -14.87 -11.96 -10.23
C ILE A 2 -13.83 -13.08 -10.11
N LEU A 3 -12.65 -12.93 -10.73
CA LEU A 3 -11.60 -13.95 -10.68
C LEU A 3 -11.15 -14.26 -9.24
N TYR A 4 -10.94 -13.25 -8.44
CA TYR A 4 -10.50 -13.42 -7.03
C TYR A 4 -11.58 -14.06 -6.17
N ALA A 5 -12.83 -13.62 -6.30
CA ALA A 5 -13.94 -14.24 -5.60
C ALA A 5 -14.12 -15.72 -5.99
N THR A 6 -13.77 -16.08 -7.21
CA THR A 6 -13.78 -17.47 -7.69
C THR A 6 -12.59 -18.26 -7.12
N LEU A 7 -11.39 -17.69 -7.15
CA LEU A 7 -10.19 -18.32 -6.60
C LEU A 7 -10.30 -18.53 -5.08
N ALA A 8 -10.87 -17.56 -4.37
CA ALA A 8 -11.10 -17.69 -2.92
C ALA A 8 -12.04 -18.85 -2.53
N LYS A 9 -12.91 -19.28 -3.45
CA LYS A 9 -13.79 -20.45 -3.27
C LYS A 9 -13.13 -21.77 -3.67
N GLY A 10 -11.94 -21.71 -4.27
CA GLY A 10 -11.21 -22.90 -4.66
C GLY A 10 -10.66 -23.68 -3.45
N PRO A 11 -10.26 -24.93 -3.64
CA PRO A 11 -9.67 -25.71 -2.56
C PRO A 11 -8.35 -25.06 -2.13
N LYS A 12 -8.18 -24.83 -0.82
CA LYS A 12 -6.88 -24.38 -0.26
C LYS A 12 -5.85 -25.50 -0.44
N LEU A 13 -4.64 -25.12 -0.81
CA LEU A 13 -3.54 -26.07 -0.86
C LEU A 13 -3.27 -26.64 0.56
N PRO A 14 -2.91 -27.94 0.67
CA PRO A 14 -2.40 -28.47 1.93
C PRO A 14 -1.27 -27.59 2.49
N LEU A 15 -1.19 -27.47 3.81
CA LEU A 15 -0.22 -26.59 4.48
C LEU A 15 1.22 -26.81 3.98
N GLN A 16 1.64 -28.07 3.82
CA GLN A 16 2.99 -28.38 3.32
C GLN A 16 3.25 -27.83 1.91
N LEU A 17 2.25 -27.81 1.04
CA LEU A 17 2.38 -27.23 -0.30
C LEU A 17 2.41 -25.70 -0.24
N GLN A 18 1.65 -25.08 0.67
CA GLN A 18 1.72 -23.64 0.91
C GLN A 18 3.13 -23.24 1.41
N VAL A 19 3.68 -23.97 2.37
CA VAL A 19 5.07 -23.78 2.87
C VAL A 19 6.08 -23.90 1.73
N ASN A 20 5.95 -24.91 0.87
CA ASN A 20 6.84 -25.09 -0.27
C ASN A 20 6.71 -23.95 -1.30
N SER A 21 5.50 -23.50 -1.60
CA SER A 21 5.25 -22.37 -2.49
C SER A 21 5.87 -21.08 -1.94
N THR A 22 5.71 -20.83 -0.65
CA THR A 22 6.31 -19.65 0.02
C THR A 22 7.84 -19.70 -0.05
N ARG A 23 8.47 -20.86 0.18
CA ARG A 23 9.92 -21.02 0.01
C ARG A 23 10.38 -20.74 -1.43
N GLN A 24 9.65 -21.23 -2.43
CA GLN A 24 9.98 -20.96 -3.84
C GLN A 24 9.84 -19.47 -4.17
N PHE A 25 8.79 -18.82 -3.67
CA PHE A 25 8.61 -17.39 -3.88
C PHE A 25 9.73 -16.56 -3.21
N MET A 26 10.10 -16.87 -1.98
CA MET A 26 11.25 -16.23 -1.32
C MET A 26 12.56 -16.41 -2.11
N ARG A 27 12.81 -17.60 -2.67
CA ARG A 27 13.98 -17.83 -3.55
C ARG A 27 13.96 -16.95 -4.79
N GLU A 28 12.80 -16.78 -5.39
CA GLU A 28 12.62 -15.89 -6.54
C GLU A 28 12.87 -14.42 -6.16
N LEU A 29 12.37 -13.98 -5.01
CA LEU A 29 12.65 -12.65 -4.49
C LEU A 29 14.15 -12.45 -4.21
N ASN A 30 14.81 -13.43 -3.58
CA ASN A 30 16.26 -13.40 -3.34
C ASN A 30 17.05 -13.34 -4.66
N ARG A 31 16.63 -14.07 -5.71
CA ARG A 31 17.23 -14.00 -7.04
C ARG A 31 17.25 -12.59 -7.62
N LEU A 32 16.25 -11.78 -7.27
CA LEU A 32 16.14 -10.38 -7.67
C LEU A 32 16.89 -9.40 -6.73
N GLY A 33 17.53 -9.93 -5.68
CA GLY A 33 18.24 -9.13 -4.68
C GLY A 33 17.38 -8.61 -3.54
N ILE A 34 16.11 -9.03 -3.45
CA ILE A 34 15.20 -8.62 -2.37
C ILE A 34 15.57 -9.36 -1.09
N THR A 35 15.81 -8.63 -0.02
CA THR A 35 16.12 -9.14 1.32
C THR A 35 15.06 -8.78 2.35
N SER A 36 14.15 -7.88 2.00
CA SER A 36 13.04 -7.45 2.87
C SER A 36 11.81 -7.14 2.04
N ALA A 37 10.64 -7.37 2.59
CA ALA A 37 9.36 -7.03 1.99
C ALA A 37 8.41 -6.48 3.05
N ILE A 38 7.54 -5.58 2.62
CA ILE A 38 6.39 -5.14 3.41
C ILE A 38 5.15 -5.80 2.79
N ASP A 39 4.45 -6.60 3.59
CA ASP A 39 3.09 -7.01 3.27
C ASP A 39 2.15 -5.87 3.67
N ALA A 40 1.61 -5.17 2.68
CA ALA A 40 0.73 -4.04 2.90
C ALA A 40 -0.65 -4.44 3.43
N GLY A 41 -0.94 -5.75 3.51
CA GLY A 41 -2.24 -6.26 3.91
C GLY A 41 -3.27 -6.20 2.80
N GLY A 42 -2.86 -6.14 1.53
CA GLY A 42 -3.75 -6.07 0.37
C GLY A 42 -4.32 -7.40 -0.11
N GLY A 43 -4.09 -8.50 0.62
CA GLY A 43 -4.54 -9.85 0.27
C GLY A 43 -5.85 -10.25 0.96
N PHE A 44 -6.39 -11.40 0.57
CA PHE A 44 -7.56 -12.01 1.21
C PHE A 44 -7.13 -12.92 2.36
N GLN A 45 -6.39 -12.36 3.33
CA GLN A 45 -5.81 -13.09 4.45
C GLN A 45 -6.54 -12.77 5.74
N ASN A 46 -6.99 -13.81 6.43
CA ASN A 46 -7.55 -13.68 7.77
C ASN A 46 -6.43 -13.87 8.80
N TYR A 47 -6.37 -12.99 9.77
CA TYR A 47 -5.43 -13.12 10.87
C TYR A 47 -6.13 -13.74 12.09
N PRO A 48 -5.50 -14.75 12.74
CA PRO A 48 -4.15 -15.30 12.49
C PRO A 48 -4.09 -16.46 11.50
N GLU A 49 -5.21 -17.00 11.05
CA GLU A 49 -5.32 -18.31 10.40
C GLU A 49 -4.47 -18.41 9.11
N ASP A 50 -4.49 -17.41 8.25
CA ASP A 50 -3.78 -17.45 6.98
C ASP A 50 -2.29 -17.07 7.10
N TYR A 51 -1.84 -16.64 8.31
CA TYR A 51 -0.44 -16.37 8.61
C TYR A 51 0.34 -17.60 9.11
N ALA A 52 -0.33 -18.72 9.36
CA ALA A 52 0.28 -19.96 9.90
C ALA A 52 1.51 -20.44 9.09
N VAL A 53 1.51 -20.22 7.76
CA VAL A 53 2.64 -20.60 6.88
C VAL A 53 3.89 -19.78 7.16
N VAL A 54 3.77 -18.46 7.23
CA VAL A 54 4.92 -17.58 7.50
C VAL A 54 5.37 -17.69 8.94
N ASP A 55 4.45 -17.90 9.89
CA ASP A 55 4.75 -18.15 11.28
C ASP A 55 5.54 -19.46 11.45
N GLU A 56 5.13 -20.55 10.78
CA GLU A 56 5.87 -21.82 10.78
C GLU A 56 7.29 -21.64 10.26
N LEU A 57 7.45 -20.91 9.16
CA LEU A 57 8.76 -20.65 8.57
C LEU A 57 9.62 -19.75 9.46
N ALA A 58 9.03 -18.76 10.14
CA ALA A 58 9.72 -17.92 11.10
C ALA A 58 10.21 -18.69 12.31
N GLN A 59 9.32 -19.51 12.92
CA GLN A 59 9.65 -20.36 14.08
C GLN A 59 10.77 -21.37 13.79
N LYS A 60 10.85 -21.84 12.54
CA LYS A 60 11.90 -22.76 12.07
C LYS A 60 13.15 -22.04 11.54
N GLU A 61 13.23 -20.73 11.66
CA GLU A 61 14.34 -19.90 11.11
C GLU A 61 14.58 -20.14 9.61
N GLN A 62 13.50 -20.30 8.84
CA GLN A 62 13.53 -20.63 7.41
C GLN A 62 13.09 -19.49 6.50
N LEU A 63 12.78 -18.32 7.04
CA LEU A 63 12.58 -17.13 6.26
C LEU A 63 13.92 -16.63 5.70
N THR A 64 13.99 -16.39 4.41
CA THR A 64 15.18 -15.85 3.73
C THR A 64 15.06 -14.36 3.40
N ILE A 65 13.91 -13.79 3.65
CA ILE A 65 13.62 -12.35 3.57
C ILE A 65 12.98 -11.91 4.89
N ARG A 66 13.19 -10.65 5.24
CA ARG A 66 12.47 -10.01 6.36
C ARG A 66 11.09 -9.60 5.88
N ILE A 67 10.07 -9.92 6.66
CA ILE A 67 8.67 -9.58 6.34
C ILE A 67 8.11 -8.70 7.45
N ALA A 68 7.73 -7.46 7.10
CA ALA A 68 6.92 -6.61 7.95
C ALA A 68 5.48 -6.66 7.43
N TYR A 69 4.54 -7.17 8.22
CA TYR A 69 3.16 -7.36 7.77
C TYR A 69 2.20 -6.39 8.43
N ASN A 70 1.21 -5.95 7.66
CA ASN A 70 0.11 -5.11 8.13
C ASN A 70 -1.19 -5.90 8.06
N LEU A 71 -2.08 -5.70 9.02
CA LEU A 71 -3.36 -6.38 9.06
C LEU A 71 -4.41 -5.63 8.26
N PHE A 72 -5.11 -6.37 7.43
CA PHE A 72 -6.11 -5.87 6.50
C PHE A 72 -7.46 -6.51 6.82
N THR A 73 -8.49 -5.71 7.05
CA THR A 73 -9.84 -6.23 7.34
C THR A 73 -10.42 -7.00 6.15
N GLN A 74 -11.11 -8.11 6.44
CA GLN A 74 -11.80 -8.93 5.43
C GLN A 74 -13.33 -8.84 5.57
N ASN A 75 -13.80 -8.24 6.65
CA ASN A 75 -15.21 -8.24 7.03
C ASN A 75 -15.82 -6.85 6.81
N LYS A 76 -16.38 -6.63 5.61
CA LYS A 76 -17.06 -5.37 5.30
C LYS A 76 -18.16 -5.07 6.30
N GLY A 77 -18.12 -3.88 6.91
CA GLY A 77 -19.04 -3.41 7.94
C GLY A 77 -18.66 -3.83 9.36
N ALA A 78 -17.56 -4.60 9.53
CA ALA A 78 -17.03 -5.00 10.83
C ALA A 78 -15.57 -4.57 11.03
N GLU A 79 -15.09 -3.60 10.25
CA GLU A 79 -13.70 -3.18 10.21
C GLU A 79 -13.21 -2.71 11.57
N LEU A 80 -13.99 -1.88 12.27
CA LEU A 80 -13.65 -1.41 13.60
C LEU A 80 -13.52 -2.58 14.60
N GLN A 81 -14.43 -3.56 14.53
CA GLN A 81 -14.38 -4.73 15.40
C GLN A 81 -13.13 -5.58 15.13
N ASP A 82 -12.74 -5.76 13.87
CA ASP A 82 -11.52 -6.47 13.51
C ASP A 82 -10.29 -5.77 14.10
N PHE A 83 -10.16 -4.44 13.91
CA PHE A 83 -9.04 -3.69 14.50
C PHE A 83 -9.05 -3.67 16.01
N GLN A 84 -10.22 -3.57 16.67
CA GLN A 84 -10.34 -3.66 18.13
C GLN A 84 -9.87 -5.02 18.64
N LYS A 85 -10.22 -6.10 17.94
CA LYS A 85 -9.75 -7.45 18.25
C LYS A 85 -8.22 -7.52 18.13
N TRP A 86 -7.66 -7.07 17.02
CA TRP A 86 -6.22 -7.19 16.76
C TRP A 86 -5.35 -6.30 17.65
N THR A 87 -5.78 -5.08 17.95
CA THR A 87 -5.08 -4.21 18.91
C THR A 87 -5.05 -4.77 20.33
N GLY A 88 -6.00 -5.64 20.67
CA GLY A 88 -5.99 -6.44 21.90
C GLY A 88 -5.08 -7.65 21.86
N MET A 89 -4.67 -8.13 20.68
CA MET A 89 -3.85 -9.33 20.49
C MET A 89 -2.37 -9.02 20.24
N LEU A 90 -2.08 -7.93 19.53
CA LEU A 90 -0.76 -7.58 19.02
C LEU A 90 -0.39 -6.14 19.33
N LYS A 91 0.90 -5.89 19.37
CA LYS A 91 1.47 -4.54 19.37
C LYS A 91 2.32 -4.33 18.11
N PRO A 92 2.44 -3.09 17.62
CA PRO A 92 3.41 -2.79 16.58
C PRO A 92 4.82 -3.19 17.00
N GLY A 93 5.51 -3.90 16.13
CA GLY A 93 6.85 -4.43 16.41
C GLY A 93 6.90 -5.82 17.00
N ASP A 94 5.75 -6.41 17.39
CA ASP A 94 5.71 -7.80 17.83
C ASP A 94 6.21 -8.75 16.75
N GLY A 95 6.99 -9.76 17.16
CA GLY A 95 7.58 -10.76 16.28
C GLY A 95 9.09 -10.88 16.41
N THR A 96 9.75 -11.15 15.31
CA THR A 96 11.21 -11.36 15.22
C THR A 96 11.84 -10.39 14.21
N ASP A 97 13.15 -10.49 14.04
CA ASP A 97 13.84 -9.71 12.98
C ASP A 97 13.43 -10.13 11.57
N PHE A 98 12.87 -11.32 11.40
CA PHE A 98 12.44 -11.84 10.09
C PHE A 98 10.94 -11.81 9.85
N LEU A 99 10.11 -11.79 10.89
CA LEU A 99 8.66 -11.64 10.76
C LEU A 99 8.16 -10.71 11.85
N ARG A 100 7.63 -9.56 11.46
CA ARG A 100 7.23 -8.52 12.41
C ARG A 100 5.90 -7.89 12.04
N HIS A 101 5.02 -7.74 13.03
CA HIS A 101 3.80 -6.96 12.89
C HIS A 101 4.13 -5.47 12.75
N ASN A 102 3.55 -4.80 11.75
CA ASN A 102 3.86 -3.42 11.41
C ASN A 102 2.70 -2.44 11.64
N GLY A 103 1.46 -2.94 11.75
CA GLY A 103 0.29 -2.10 11.99
C GLY A 103 -0.92 -2.47 11.13
N ALA A 104 -1.81 -1.51 10.89
CA ALA A 104 -2.97 -1.67 10.01
C ALA A 104 -2.58 -1.53 8.53
N GLY A 105 -3.16 -2.38 7.69
CA GLY A 105 -2.94 -2.45 6.26
C GLY A 105 -3.67 -1.37 5.48
N GLU A 106 -3.57 -1.43 4.16
CA GLU A 106 -4.06 -0.35 3.30
C GLU A 106 -5.59 -0.21 3.24
N MET A 107 -6.34 -1.23 3.62
CA MET A 107 -7.80 -1.12 3.70
C MET A 107 -8.23 -0.96 5.15
N LEU A 108 -8.51 0.27 5.57
CA LEU A 108 -9.03 0.57 6.90
C LEU A 108 -10.56 0.44 6.96
N VAL A 109 -11.24 0.87 5.92
CA VAL A 109 -12.69 0.68 5.72
C VAL A 109 -12.98 0.43 4.25
N PHE A 110 -13.91 -0.47 3.95
CA PHE A 110 -14.27 -0.80 2.57
C PHE A 110 -14.91 0.38 1.82
N SER A 111 -15.54 1.29 2.55
CA SER A 111 -16.15 2.50 1.97
C SER A 111 -15.14 3.52 1.43
N ALA A 112 -13.88 3.45 1.84
CA ALA A 112 -12.80 4.32 1.35
C ALA A 112 -12.05 3.74 0.14
N ALA A 113 -12.45 2.57 -0.37
CA ALA A 113 -11.79 1.93 -1.50
C ALA A 113 -11.99 2.74 -2.79
N ASP A 114 -10.92 3.30 -3.32
CA ASP A 114 -10.88 4.00 -4.60
C ASP A 114 -10.05 3.26 -5.65
N PHE A 115 -10.11 1.93 -5.61
CA PHE A 115 -9.43 1.05 -6.56
C PHE A 115 -9.76 1.41 -8.00
N GLU A 116 -8.76 1.45 -8.83
CA GLU A 116 -8.87 1.81 -10.24
C GLU A 116 -7.96 0.93 -11.11
N ASP A 117 -8.22 1.01 -12.40
CA ASP A 117 -7.36 0.45 -13.45
C ASP A 117 -7.08 1.45 -14.58
N PHE A 118 -7.53 2.71 -14.42
CA PHE A 118 -7.48 3.79 -15.41
C PHE A 118 -8.25 3.52 -16.72
N ILE A 119 -8.96 2.42 -16.80
CA ILE A 119 -9.83 2.05 -17.93
C ILE A 119 -11.26 2.49 -17.63
N GLU A 120 -11.75 2.21 -16.43
CA GLU A 120 -13.09 2.56 -15.97
C GLU A 120 -13.17 3.98 -15.39
N PRO A 121 -14.36 4.56 -15.23
CA PRO A 121 -14.56 5.79 -14.50
C PRO A 121 -14.01 5.70 -13.07
N ARG A 122 -13.54 6.84 -12.53
CA ARG A 122 -13.14 6.92 -11.12
C ARG A 122 -14.27 6.43 -10.22
N PRO A 123 -13.98 5.59 -9.22
CA PRO A 123 -15.00 5.14 -8.29
C PRO A 123 -15.45 6.31 -7.40
N GLU A 124 -16.76 6.39 -7.16
CA GLU A 124 -17.30 7.27 -6.13
C GLU A 124 -17.16 6.58 -4.78
N LEU A 125 -16.57 7.27 -3.81
CA LEU A 125 -16.52 6.78 -2.44
C LEU A 125 -17.92 6.75 -1.84
N ALA A 126 -18.21 5.72 -1.06
CA ALA A 126 -19.52 5.51 -0.48
C ALA A 126 -19.95 6.69 0.42
N ALA A 127 -21.26 6.95 0.48
CA ALA A 127 -21.80 7.86 1.46
C ALA A 127 -21.53 7.34 2.88
N GLY A 128 -21.09 8.23 3.78
CA GLY A 128 -20.74 7.86 5.16
C GLY A 128 -19.33 7.29 5.33
N MET A 129 -18.51 7.27 4.28
CA MET A 129 -17.10 6.85 4.33
C MET A 129 -16.34 7.57 5.45
N GLU A 130 -16.51 8.88 5.56
CA GLU A 130 -15.83 9.70 6.55
C GLU A 130 -16.14 9.27 7.99
N ASP A 131 -17.40 8.95 8.29
CA ASP A 131 -17.82 8.51 9.63
C ASP A 131 -17.27 7.12 9.99
N GLU A 132 -17.22 6.22 9.02
CA GLU A 132 -16.64 4.89 9.20
C GLU A 132 -15.12 4.97 9.38
N LEU A 133 -14.45 5.72 8.52
CA LEU A 133 -13.00 5.91 8.56
C LEU A 133 -12.57 6.62 9.85
N GLU A 134 -13.31 7.66 10.30
CA GLU A 134 -13.00 8.36 11.54
C GLU A 134 -12.96 7.41 12.75
N LYS A 135 -13.93 6.51 12.87
CA LYS A 135 -13.99 5.55 13.98
C LYS A 135 -12.77 4.63 14.02
N VAL A 136 -12.38 4.11 12.85
CA VAL A 136 -11.23 3.22 12.75
C VAL A 136 -9.92 3.97 12.98
N VAL A 137 -9.72 5.13 12.35
CA VAL A 137 -8.49 5.93 12.50
C VAL A 137 -8.34 6.42 13.93
N ARG A 138 -9.42 6.89 14.57
CA ARG A 138 -9.41 7.31 15.98
C ARG A 138 -8.94 6.16 16.87
N HIS A 139 -9.51 4.97 16.70
CA HIS A 139 -9.08 3.78 17.44
C HIS A 139 -7.59 3.46 17.21
N LEU A 140 -7.13 3.44 15.97
CA LEU A 140 -5.71 3.13 15.66
C LEU A 140 -4.75 4.17 16.26
N VAL A 141 -5.11 5.45 16.20
CA VAL A 141 -4.31 6.54 16.77
C VAL A 141 -4.26 6.45 18.31
N GLU A 142 -5.39 6.20 18.97
CA GLU A 142 -5.46 5.97 20.44
C GLU A 142 -4.62 4.76 20.87
N GLN A 143 -4.60 3.70 20.09
CA GLN A 143 -3.78 2.51 20.32
C GLN A 143 -2.32 2.67 19.84
N ARG A 144 -1.96 3.83 19.26
CA ARG A 144 -0.62 4.09 18.68
C ARG A 144 -0.21 3.06 17.63
N TRP A 145 -1.17 2.55 16.86
CA TRP A 145 -0.93 1.62 15.76
C TRP A 145 -0.58 2.37 14.49
N PRO A 146 0.60 2.12 13.91
CA PRO A 146 0.91 2.57 12.56
C PRO A 146 -0.14 2.09 11.57
N PHE A 147 -0.44 2.89 10.56
CA PHE A 147 -1.40 2.50 9.55
C PHE A 147 -1.07 3.05 8.18
N ARG A 148 -1.60 2.39 7.19
CA ARG A 148 -1.53 2.81 5.80
C ARG A 148 -2.90 2.72 5.15
N LEU A 149 -3.17 3.57 4.17
CA LEU A 149 -4.45 3.62 3.47
C LEU A 149 -4.22 3.72 1.97
N HIS A 150 -4.87 2.84 1.23
CA HIS A 150 -4.98 2.90 -0.22
C HIS A 150 -5.71 4.18 -0.63
N ALA A 151 -5.08 5.01 -1.44
CA ALA A 151 -5.69 6.21 -2.00
C ALA A 151 -5.01 6.61 -3.31
N THR A 152 -5.71 6.47 -4.41
CA THR A 152 -5.22 6.74 -5.76
C THR A 152 -5.46 8.17 -6.20
N TYR A 153 -6.68 8.65 -5.97
CA TYR A 153 -7.16 9.90 -6.52
C TYR A 153 -7.09 11.06 -5.51
N ASP A 154 -6.76 12.25 -6.01
CA ASP A 154 -6.64 13.46 -5.17
C ASP A 154 -7.93 13.78 -4.41
N GLU A 155 -9.08 13.51 -5.02
CA GLU A 155 -10.39 13.70 -4.37
C GLU A 155 -10.58 12.76 -3.18
N SER A 156 -10.21 11.48 -3.32
CA SER A 156 -10.25 10.49 -2.23
C SER A 156 -9.27 10.87 -1.13
N ILE A 157 -8.05 11.26 -1.51
CA ILE A 157 -7.01 11.74 -0.58
C ILE A 157 -7.51 12.97 0.18
N SER A 158 -8.15 13.94 -0.50
CA SER A 158 -8.69 15.15 0.14
C SER A 158 -9.71 14.80 1.23
N ARG A 159 -10.69 13.93 0.92
CA ARG A 159 -11.73 13.50 1.87
C ARG A 159 -11.14 12.75 3.06
N THR A 160 -10.16 11.88 2.78
CA THR A 160 -9.45 11.14 3.83
C THR A 160 -8.66 12.08 4.74
N LEU A 161 -7.95 13.06 4.17
CA LEU A 161 -7.20 14.05 4.94
C LEU A 161 -8.12 14.91 5.82
N ASP A 162 -9.34 15.24 5.37
CA ASP A 162 -10.32 15.94 6.21
C ASP A 162 -10.65 15.13 7.49
N VAL A 163 -10.77 13.81 7.37
CA VAL A 163 -10.95 12.90 8.51
C VAL A 163 -9.70 12.89 9.40
N PHE A 164 -8.51 12.75 8.80
CA PHE A 164 -7.25 12.68 9.55
C PHE A 164 -6.99 13.97 10.32
N GLU A 165 -7.23 15.13 9.71
CA GLU A 165 -7.13 16.43 10.37
C GLU A 165 -8.12 16.56 11.52
N LYS A 166 -9.36 16.06 11.36
CA LYS A 166 -10.37 16.02 12.42
C LYS A 166 -9.90 15.18 13.60
N VAL A 167 -9.43 13.95 13.35
CA VAL A 167 -8.92 13.07 14.41
C VAL A 167 -7.68 13.66 15.08
N ASN A 168 -6.75 14.23 14.29
CA ASN A 168 -5.51 14.81 14.81
C ASN A 168 -5.73 15.99 15.76
N ARG A 169 -6.82 16.74 15.63
CA ARG A 169 -7.17 17.82 16.58
C ARG A 169 -7.47 17.29 17.98
N ASP A 170 -8.09 16.12 18.07
CA ASP A 170 -8.48 15.51 19.36
C ASP A 170 -7.38 14.59 19.89
N THR A 171 -6.76 13.81 19.00
CA THR A 171 -5.74 12.82 19.31
C THR A 171 -4.57 12.96 18.32
N PRO A 172 -3.48 13.64 18.72
CA PRO A 172 -2.39 13.98 17.81
C PRO A 172 -1.69 12.77 17.17
N PHE A 173 -1.39 12.89 15.88
CA PHE A 173 -0.62 11.88 15.12
C PHE A 173 0.89 11.96 15.38
N ALA A 174 1.36 12.94 16.14
CA ALA A 174 2.77 13.14 16.41
C ALA A 174 3.47 11.85 16.87
N GLY A 175 4.54 11.47 16.18
CA GLY A 175 5.30 10.25 16.42
C GLY A 175 4.59 8.95 16.02
N LEU A 176 3.47 9.02 15.33
CA LEU A 176 2.80 7.88 14.71
C LEU A 176 3.21 7.77 13.24
N HIS A 177 3.60 6.58 12.80
CA HIS A 177 3.87 6.33 11.38
C HIS A 177 2.55 6.03 10.67
N TRP A 178 2.22 6.85 9.70
CA TRP A 178 1.09 6.61 8.79
C TRP A 178 1.44 7.04 7.38
N LEU A 179 0.81 6.46 6.38
CA LEU A 179 1.09 6.80 4.99
C LEU A 179 -0.10 6.48 4.07
N PHE A 180 -0.14 7.15 2.93
CA PHE A 180 -0.94 6.72 1.80
C PHE A 180 -0.15 5.79 0.90
N ASP A 181 -0.82 4.77 0.41
CA ASP A 181 -0.36 3.94 -0.70
C ASP A 181 -0.86 4.50 -2.01
N HIS A 182 -0.04 4.38 -3.05
CA HIS A 182 -0.30 4.76 -4.44
C HIS A 182 -0.17 6.24 -4.73
N ALA A 183 -1.14 7.06 -4.33
CA ALA A 183 -1.15 8.52 -4.47
C ALA A 183 -0.87 9.02 -5.91
N GLU A 184 -1.32 8.29 -6.94
CA GLU A 184 -0.98 8.57 -8.33
C GLU A 184 -1.35 9.99 -8.75
N THR A 185 -2.54 10.46 -8.36
CA THR A 185 -2.99 11.79 -8.80
C THR A 185 -2.97 12.86 -7.70
N ILE A 186 -2.21 12.64 -6.63
CA ILE A 186 -2.14 13.58 -5.50
C ILE A 186 -1.70 14.99 -5.92
N SER A 187 -2.41 16.00 -5.46
CA SER A 187 -2.07 17.41 -5.70
C SER A 187 -1.00 17.92 -4.73
N LEU A 188 -0.34 19.01 -5.11
CA LEU A 188 0.62 19.69 -4.23
C LEU A 188 -0.02 20.11 -2.90
N LYS A 189 -1.26 20.60 -2.94
CA LYS A 189 -2.01 20.93 -1.73
C LYS A 189 -2.13 19.77 -0.78
N ASN A 190 -2.44 18.58 -1.28
CA ASN A 190 -2.57 17.40 -0.43
C ASN A 190 -1.21 16.83 0.00
N ILE A 191 -0.14 16.97 -0.79
CA ILE A 191 1.23 16.68 -0.34
C ILE A 191 1.60 17.54 0.88
N ASP A 192 1.30 18.84 0.85
CA ASP A 192 1.55 19.73 1.98
C ASP A 192 0.73 19.34 3.24
N ARG A 193 -0.51 18.88 3.05
CA ARG A 193 -1.35 18.38 4.16
C ARG A 193 -0.78 17.08 4.76
N VAL A 194 -0.34 16.13 3.92
CA VAL A 194 0.34 14.91 4.38
C VAL A 194 1.55 15.27 5.23
N LYS A 195 2.40 16.20 4.74
CA LYS A 195 3.57 16.69 5.48
C LYS A 195 3.18 17.32 6.81
N ALA A 196 2.15 18.19 6.82
CA ALA A 196 1.70 18.88 8.03
C ALA A 196 1.22 17.92 9.12
N LEU A 197 0.64 16.78 8.73
CA LEU A 197 0.21 15.70 9.64
C LEU A 197 1.33 14.71 9.97
N GLY A 198 2.55 14.89 9.45
CA GLY A 198 3.68 14.00 9.69
C GLY A 198 3.56 12.63 8.99
N GLY A 199 2.79 12.57 7.91
CA GLY A 199 2.59 11.36 7.12
C GLY A 199 3.65 11.11 6.07
N GLY A 200 3.56 9.94 5.42
CA GLY A 200 4.41 9.52 4.30
C GLY A 200 3.60 9.07 3.09
N LEU A 201 4.31 8.78 2.01
CA LEU A 201 3.73 8.29 0.76
C LEU A 201 4.49 7.03 0.31
N ALA A 202 3.77 5.98 -0.04
CA ALA A 202 4.33 4.76 -0.61
C ALA A 202 3.83 4.61 -2.05
N ILE A 203 4.72 4.86 -3.00
CA ILE A 203 4.40 4.81 -4.42
C ILE A 203 4.74 3.45 -5.01
N GLN A 204 4.02 3.05 -6.05
CA GLN A 204 4.26 1.83 -6.80
C GLN A 204 4.36 2.14 -8.29
N HIS A 205 4.99 1.23 -9.03
CA HIS A 205 5.26 1.44 -10.46
C HIS A 205 4.08 1.01 -11.38
N ARG A 206 2.85 1.15 -10.91
CA ARG A 206 1.64 0.85 -11.69
C ARG A 206 1.64 1.58 -13.03
N MET A 207 2.03 2.84 -13.04
CA MET A 207 2.09 3.64 -14.25
C MET A 207 3.09 3.11 -15.30
N ALA A 208 4.04 2.26 -14.93
CA ALA A 208 4.88 1.55 -15.89
C ALA A 208 4.07 0.60 -16.78
N PHE A 209 2.94 0.10 -16.31
CA PHE A 209 2.07 -0.86 -17.01
C PHE A 209 0.76 -0.24 -17.50
N GLN A 210 0.21 0.69 -16.74
CA GLN A 210 -1.10 1.30 -17.03
C GLN A 210 -1.00 2.73 -17.57
N GLY A 211 0.22 3.24 -17.78
CA GLY A 211 0.45 4.61 -18.23
C GLY A 211 -0.15 4.93 -19.57
N GLU A 212 -0.21 3.98 -20.51
CA GLU A 212 -0.87 4.15 -21.80
C GLU A 212 -2.38 4.36 -21.63
N TYR A 213 -3.05 3.56 -20.79
CA TYR A 213 -4.48 3.73 -20.48
C TYR A 213 -4.75 5.05 -19.77
N PHE A 214 -3.85 5.47 -18.86
CA PHE A 214 -3.95 6.75 -18.20
C PHE A 214 -3.85 7.91 -19.21
N VAL A 215 -2.91 7.85 -20.15
CA VAL A 215 -2.77 8.86 -21.21
C VAL A 215 -3.99 8.90 -22.12
N GLU A 216 -4.52 7.76 -22.51
CA GLU A 216 -5.73 7.68 -23.33
C GLU A 216 -6.92 8.36 -22.65
N ARG A 217 -7.06 8.18 -21.34
CA ARG A 217 -8.19 8.69 -20.56
C ARG A 217 -8.03 10.14 -20.12
N TYR A 218 -6.86 10.51 -19.60
CA TYR A 218 -6.62 11.81 -18.94
C TYR A 218 -5.69 12.72 -19.73
N GLY A 219 -5.11 12.24 -20.81
CA GLY A 219 -4.19 12.97 -21.67
C GLY A 219 -2.74 12.97 -21.18
N ALA A 220 -1.82 13.18 -22.12
CA ALA A 220 -0.39 13.15 -21.84
C ALA A 220 0.07 14.25 -20.85
N HIS A 221 -0.65 15.37 -20.76
CA HIS A 221 -0.31 16.44 -19.82
C HIS A 221 -0.49 15.99 -18.37
N ALA A 222 -1.61 15.35 -18.05
CA ALA A 222 -1.87 14.81 -16.71
C ALA A 222 -0.86 13.72 -16.34
N ALA A 223 -0.46 12.87 -17.29
CA ALA A 223 0.47 11.78 -17.04
C ALA A 223 1.90 12.23 -16.66
N ARG A 224 2.32 13.45 -17.07
CA ARG A 224 3.69 13.94 -16.79
C ARG A 224 4.02 14.09 -15.30
N ALA A 225 3.01 14.26 -14.46
CA ALA A 225 3.14 14.43 -13.03
C ALA A 225 2.31 13.40 -12.25
N THR A 226 2.26 12.16 -12.74
CA THR A 226 1.44 11.09 -12.15
C THR A 226 2.27 9.81 -11.99
N PRO A 227 2.60 9.44 -10.74
CA PRO A 227 2.58 10.26 -9.52
C PRO A 227 3.67 11.34 -9.51
N PRO A 228 3.49 12.45 -8.78
CA PRO A 228 4.44 13.57 -8.77
C PRO A 228 5.62 13.32 -7.79
N VAL A 229 6.37 12.23 -8.00
CA VAL A 229 7.37 11.73 -7.02
C VAL A 229 8.43 12.76 -6.67
N GLN A 230 9.00 13.44 -7.69
CA GLN A 230 10.01 14.47 -7.43
C GLN A 230 9.45 15.59 -6.53
N ARG A 231 8.20 15.99 -6.74
CA ARG A 231 7.55 17.04 -5.92
C ARG A 231 7.26 16.60 -4.50
N MET A 232 6.96 15.30 -4.29
CA MET A 232 6.83 14.72 -2.95
C MET A 232 8.15 14.82 -2.19
N LEU A 233 9.27 14.48 -2.85
CA LEU A 233 10.62 14.58 -2.30
C LEU A 233 11.01 16.05 -2.04
N ASP A 234 10.78 16.95 -2.99
CA ASP A 234 11.06 18.38 -2.86
C ASP A 234 10.28 19.01 -1.69
N ALA A 235 9.05 18.56 -1.46
CA ALA A 235 8.27 18.97 -0.29
C ALA A 235 8.84 18.43 1.04
N GLY A 236 9.72 17.43 1.00
CA GLY A 236 10.32 16.80 2.17
C GLY A 236 9.36 15.83 2.88
N VAL A 237 8.41 15.24 2.15
CA VAL A 237 7.59 14.14 2.63
C VAL A 237 8.40 12.84 2.54
N PRO A 238 8.38 11.97 3.56
CA PRO A 238 8.95 10.63 3.44
C PRO A 238 8.28 9.85 2.30
N VAL A 239 9.07 9.36 1.34
CA VAL A 239 8.59 8.58 0.20
C VAL A 239 9.27 7.22 0.18
N GLY A 240 8.48 6.15 0.07
CA GLY A 240 8.96 4.80 -0.16
C GLY A 240 8.52 4.28 -1.53
N GLY A 241 9.37 3.51 -2.21
CA GLY A 241 9.04 2.84 -3.47
C GLY A 241 8.72 1.36 -3.26
N GLY A 242 7.69 0.85 -3.91
CA GLY A 242 7.27 -0.54 -3.86
C GLY A 242 6.83 -1.08 -5.22
N THR A 243 6.38 -2.33 -5.24
CA THR A 243 5.95 -2.99 -6.49
C THR A 243 4.44 -3.21 -6.58
N ASP A 244 3.74 -3.26 -5.47
CA ASP A 244 2.33 -3.66 -5.40
C ASP A 244 2.07 -5.02 -6.10
N ALA A 245 3.04 -5.92 -5.95
CA ALA A 245 2.99 -7.22 -6.61
C ALA A 245 2.23 -8.22 -5.71
N THR A 246 1.74 -9.26 -6.29
CA THR A 246 1.92 -9.79 -7.66
C THR A 246 0.70 -9.54 -8.55
N ARG A 247 -0.35 -8.99 -8.00
CA ARG A 247 -1.67 -8.86 -8.65
C ARG A 247 -1.70 -7.72 -9.67
N VAL A 248 -1.14 -6.57 -9.32
CA VAL A 248 -1.30 -5.32 -10.07
C VAL A 248 -0.11 -5.09 -11.01
N ALA A 249 1.08 -5.46 -10.57
CA ALA A 249 2.31 -5.20 -11.30
C ALA A 249 3.35 -6.31 -11.07
N SER A 250 4.48 -6.20 -11.75
CA SER A 250 5.61 -7.12 -11.59
C SER A 250 6.24 -6.98 -10.19
N TYR A 251 6.60 -8.10 -9.57
CA TYR A 251 7.39 -8.12 -8.33
C TYR A 251 8.88 -7.83 -8.55
N ASN A 252 9.29 -7.57 -9.80
CA ASN A 252 10.68 -7.25 -10.12
C ASN A 252 11.01 -5.80 -9.75
N PRO A 253 11.83 -5.53 -8.71
CA PRO A 253 12.14 -4.18 -8.25
C PRO A 253 12.94 -3.38 -9.30
N TRP A 254 13.66 -4.05 -10.19
CA TRP A 254 14.40 -3.40 -11.27
C TRP A 254 13.49 -2.72 -12.28
N THR A 255 12.26 -3.23 -12.47
CA THR A 255 11.24 -2.57 -13.29
C THR A 255 10.76 -1.28 -12.62
N ALA A 256 10.57 -1.29 -11.30
CA ALA A 256 10.20 -0.09 -10.55
C ALA A 256 11.31 0.97 -10.62
N LEU A 257 12.56 0.58 -10.40
CA LEU A 257 13.71 1.49 -10.51
C LEU A 257 13.88 2.04 -11.93
N TYR A 258 13.74 1.17 -12.95
CA TYR A 258 13.77 1.60 -14.34
C TYR A 258 12.70 2.67 -14.63
N TRP A 259 11.47 2.45 -14.16
CA TRP A 259 10.38 3.40 -14.34
C TRP A 259 10.66 4.74 -13.65
N LEU A 260 11.10 4.75 -12.40
CA LEU A 260 11.44 5.97 -11.65
C LEU A 260 12.53 6.81 -12.34
N VAL A 261 13.55 6.16 -12.93
CA VAL A 261 14.69 6.83 -13.58
C VAL A 261 14.39 7.23 -15.02
N SER A 262 13.69 6.36 -15.78
CA SER A 262 13.43 6.61 -17.20
C SER A 262 12.18 7.44 -17.47
N GLY A 263 11.20 7.38 -16.56
CA GLY A 263 9.88 7.97 -16.75
C GLY A 263 9.08 7.32 -17.88
N ARG A 264 9.36 6.04 -18.21
CA ARG A 264 8.75 5.35 -19.35
C ARG A 264 7.92 4.15 -18.90
N THR A 265 6.86 3.88 -19.66
CA THR A 265 6.13 2.62 -19.57
C THR A 265 6.98 1.45 -20.06
N VAL A 266 6.55 0.24 -19.77
CA VAL A 266 7.17 -0.98 -20.33
C VAL A 266 7.00 -1.06 -21.85
N GLY A 267 5.95 -0.42 -22.40
CA GLY A 267 5.72 -0.27 -23.84
C GLY A 267 6.59 0.82 -24.49
N GLY A 268 7.34 1.58 -23.69
CA GLY A 268 8.28 2.60 -24.17
C GLY A 268 7.71 4.03 -24.27
N LEU A 269 6.42 4.24 -23.94
CA LEU A 269 5.82 5.57 -23.92
C LEU A 269 6.50 6.43 -22.84
N ALA A 270 6.95 7.65 -23.21
CA ALA A 270 7.47 8.61 -22.25
C ALA A 270 6.30 9.27 -21.50
N LEU A 271 6.18 9.00 -20.22
CA LEU A 271 5.16 9.60 -19.34
C LEU A 271 5.68 10.84 -18.65
N THR A 272 6.82 10.73 -18.00
CA THR A 272 7.39 11.75 -17.11
C THR A 272 8.46 12.54 -17.87
N ASP A 273 8.41 13.85 -17.80
CA ASP A 273 9.46 14.71 -18.34
C ASP A 273 10.75 14.65 -17.51
N ALA A 274 11.81 15.31 -18.00
CA ALA A 274 13.12 15.25 -17.35
C ALA A 274 13.12 15.80 -15.91
N ALA A 275 12.25 16.76 -15.60
CA ALA A 275 12.16 17.38 -14.29
C ALA A 275 11.46 16.49 -13.25
N GLY A 276 10.63 15.56 -13.70
CA GLY A 276 9.92 14.61 -12.81
C GLY A 276 10.63 13.27 -12.62
N ARG A 277 11.75 13.02 -13.33
CA ARG A 277 12.50 11.75 -13.21
C ARG A 277 13.49 11.81 -12.06
N LEU A 278 13.66 10.69 -11.39
CA LEU A 278 14.66 10.57 -10.33
C LEU A 278 16.06 10.27 -10.88
N SER A 279 17.09 10.72 -10.19
CA SER A 279 18.43 10.18 -10.39
C SER A 279 18.49 8.72 -9.92
N ARG A 280 19.51 7.96 -10.35
CA ARG A 280 19.71 6.58 -9.88
C ARG A 280 19.93 6.53 -8.38
N ASP A 281 20.72 7.47 -7.86
CA ASP A 281 21.05 7.52 -6.42
C ASP A 281 19.83 7.88 -5.56
N THR A 282 18.90 8.69 -6.10
CA THR A 282 17.65 9.03 -5.41
C THR A 282 16.63 7.90 -5.47
N ALA A 283 16.63 7.11 -6.57
CA ALA A 283 15.68 6.02 -6.76
C ALA A 283 16.04 4.77 -5.95
N LEU A 284 17.31 4.59 -5.56
CA LEU A 284 17.82 3.53 -4.68
C LEU A 284 17.65 3.88 -3.22
#